data_d278ad773256fbcc20f712764995d19e
#
_entry.id   d278ad773256fbcc20f712764995d19e
#
_cell.length_a   1.000
_cell.length_b   1.000
_cell.length_c   1.000
_cell.angle_alpha   90.00
_cell.angle_beta   90.00
_cell.angle_gamma   90.00
#
_symmetry.space_group_name_H-M   'P 1'
#
loop_
_entity.id
_entity.type
_entity.pdbx_description
1 polymer ?
#
loop_
_entity_poly.entity_id
_entity_poly.type
_entity_poly.pdbx_seq_one_letter_code
_entity_poly.pdbx_strand_id
1 'polypeptide(L)'
;MNEVQKRKRNFRARKEWKEFKAQKKKECGGVDLITLHKLGRRWELHHEDLRDENYEILNDNFLPCNNMTHDFLHWLFRYYPKDPAIIDRIKGEMERMKEINQADF
;
A
#
# COMPACT_ATOMS: atom_id res chain seq x y z
N MET A 1 4.11 -22.20 -8.77
CA MET A 1 4.71 -20.95 -8.26
C MET A 1 6.08 -20.77 -8.89
N ASN A 2 6.35 -19.61 -9.51
CA ASN A 2 7.66 -19.33 -10.11
C ASN A 2 8.69 -18.88 -9.07
N GLU A 3 9.95 -18.68 -9.49
CA GLU A 3 11.04 -18.30 -8.58
C GLU A 3 10.81 -16.93 -7.93
N VAL A 4 10.26 -15.98 -8.68
CA VAL A 4 9.95 -14.65 -8.15
C VAL A 4 8.89 -14.74 -7.04
N GLN A 5 7.84 -15.52 -7.25
CA GLN A 5 6.78 -15.70 -6.26
C GLN A 5 7.27 -16.42 -5.01
N LYS A 6 8.15 -17.43 -5.18
CA LYS A 6 8.78 -18.12 -4.04
C LYS A 6 9.64 -17.18 -3.22
N ARG A 7 10.44 -16.35 -3.88
CA ARG A 7 11.31 -15.37 -3.22
C ARG A 7 10.47 -14.37 -2.41
N LYS A 8 9.40 -13.85 -2.99
CA LYS A 8 8.50 -12.90 -2.30
C LYS A 8 7.84 -13.54 -1.08
N ARG A 9 7.36 -14.78 -1.21
CA ARG A 9 6.75 -15.51 -0.10
C ARG A 9 7.74 -15.74 1.04
N ASN A 10 8.95 -16.20 0.71
CA ASN A 10 10.00 -16.46 1.69
C ASN A 10 10.41 -15.18 2.40
N PHE A 11 10.55 -14.09 1.67
CA PHE A 11 10.87 -12.78 2.24
C PHE A 11 9.80 -12.32 3.24
N ARG A 12 8.51 -12.45 2.88
CA ARG A 12 7.40 -12.04 3.76
C ARG A 12 7.30 -12.88 5.03
N ALA A 13 7.89 -14.09 5.04
CA ALA A 13 7.94 -14.93 6.22
C ALA A 13 9.06 -14.54 7.19
N ARG A 14 10.01 -13.71 6.77
CA ARG A 14 11.15 -13.30 7.60
C ARG A 14 10.73 -12.37 8.73
N LYS A 15 11.47 -12.43 9.82
CA LYS A 15 11.26 -11.58 10.99
C LYS A 15 11.38 -10.08 10.64
N GLU A 16 12.37 -9.72 9.83
CA GLU A 16 12.60 -8.33 9.42
C GLU A 16 11.37 -7.74 8.70
N TRP A 17 10.74 -8.54 7.83
CA TRP A 17 9.53 -8.09 7.14
C TRP A 17 8.38 -7.84 8.11
N LYS A 18 8.19 -8.75 9.05
CA LYS A 18 7.12 -8.65 10.05
C LYS A 18 7.31 -7.43 10.96
N GLU A 19 8.54 -7.17 11.36
CA GLU A 19 8.88 -6.01 12.17
C GLU A 19 8.70 -4.71 11.37
N PHE A 20 9.15 -4.70 10.12
CA PHE A 20 8.96 -3.56 9.21
C PHE A 20 7.47 -3.26 9.01
N LYS A 21 6.67 -4.30 8.78
CA LYS A 21 5.23 -4.16 8.60
C LYS A 21 4.55 -3.54 9.84
N ALA A 22 4.93 -4.02 11.02
CA ALA A 22 4.42 -3.47 12.29
C ALA A 22 4.81 -2.01 12.48
N GLN A 23 6.04 -1.65 12.12
CA GLN A 23 6.53 -0.27 12.18
C GLN A 23 5.75 0.64 11.25
N LYS A 24 5.49 0.20 10.02
CA LYS A 24 4.72 0.97 9.04
C LYS A 24 3.28 1.21 9.51
N LYS A 25 2.65 0.22 10.14
CA LYS A 25 1.33 0.39 10.74
C LYS A 25 1.32 1.45 11.83
N LYS A 26 2.34 1.44 12.68
CA LYS A 26 2.50 2.42 13.75
C LYS A 26 2.68 3.83 13.18
N GLU A 27 3.53 3.98 12.16
CA GLU A 27 3.81 5.28 11.53
C GLU A 27 2.56 5.90 10.90
N CYS A 28 1.68 5.09 10.31
CA CYS A 28 0.46 5.59 9.67
C CYS A 28 -0.72 5.74 10.64
N GLY A 29 -0.53 5.48 11.92
CA GLY A 29 -1.60 5.58 12.90
C GLY A 29 -2.67 4.51 12.77
N GLY A 30 -2.36 3.38 12.13
CA GLY A 30 -3.29 2.27 11.98
C GLY A 30 -4.38 2.48 10.93
N VAL A 31 -4.17 3.39 9.99
CA VAL A 31 -5.15 3.67 8.93
C VAL A 31 -4.60 3.35 7.54
N ASP A 32 -5.51 3.00 6.64
CA ASP A 32 -5.25 2.89 5.21
C ASP A 32 -4.93 4.29 4.67
N LEU A 33 -3.75 4.47 4.07
CA LEU A 33 -3.31 5.79 3.62
C LEU A 33 -4.02 6.28 2.36
N ILE A 34 -4.79 5.43 1.68
CA ILE A 34 -5.60 5.83 0.54
C ILE A 34 -7.01 6.23 0.98
N THR A 35 -7.67 5.37 1.75
CA THR A 35 -9.08 5.58 2.13
C THR A 35 -9.24 6.30 3.46
N LEU A 36 -8.19 6.38 4.27
CA LEU A 36 -8.19 6.94 5.62
C LEU A 36 -9.08 6.17 6.60
N HIS A 37 -9.55 4.98 6.22
CA HIS A 37 -10.27 4.08 7.11
C HIS A 37 -9.30 3.21 7.89
N LYS A 38 -9.76 2.70 9.04
CA LYS A 38 -8.95 1.82 9.89
C LYS A 38 -8.45 0.61 9.11
N LEU A 39 -7.19 0.25 9.32
CA LEU A 39 -6.62 -0.99 8.78
C LEU A 39 -7.31 -2.19 9.41
N GLY A 40 -7.86 -3.07 8.57
CA GLY A 40 -8.49 -4.30 8.99
C GLY A 40 -7.47 -5.42 9.21
N ARG A 41 -8.00 -6.62 9.47
CA ARG A 41 -7.20 -7.79 9.78
C ARG A 41 -6.28 -8.22 8.63
N ARG A 42 -6.72 -8.00 7.38
CA ARG A 42 -5.99 -8.40 6.16
C ARG A 42 -5.37 -7.20 5.48
N TRP A 43 -4.81 -6.29 6.24
CA TRP A 43 -4.14 -5.15 5.67
C TRP A 43 -2.82 -5.56 5.02
N GLU A 44 -2.39 -4.77 4.03
CA GLU A 44 -1.23 -5.05 3.19
C GLU A 44 -0.31 -3.85 3.13
N LEU A 45 0.95 -4.10 2.77
CA LEU A 45 1.87 -3.04 2.36
C LEU A 45 1.96 -3.07 0.83
N HIS A 46 1.40 -2.04 0.18
CA HIS A 46 1.55 -1.88 -1.27
C HIS A 46 2.95 -1.35 -1.58
N HIS A 47 3.69 -2.10 -2.39
CA HIS A 47 5.03 -1.71 -2.82
C HIS A 47 4.91 -0.76 -4.01
N GLU A 48 5.23 0.52 -3.82
CA GLU A 48 5.11 1.54 -4.85
C GLU A 48 6.13 1.34 -5.99
N ASP A 49 7.28 0.73 -5.68
CA ASP A 49 8.25 0.30 -6.69
C ASP A 49 7.92 -1.13 -7.12
N LEU A 50 7.32 -1.28 -8.29
CA LEU A 50 6.83 -2.56 -8.79
C LEU A 50 7.91 -3.44 -9.45
N ARG A 51 9.17 -3.02 -9.45
CA ARG A 51 10.27 -3.80 -9.99
C ARG A 51 10.62 -4.94 -9.05
N ASP A 52 10.64 -6.17 -9.55
CA ASP A 52 10.88 -7.37 -8.75
C ASP A 52 12.25 -7.38 -8.09
N GLU A 53 13.27 -6.79 -8.73
CA GLU A 53 14.62 -6.71 -8.16
C GLU A 53 14.69 -5.87 -6.89
N ASN A 54 13.75 -4.97 -6.69
CA ASN A 54 13.73 -4.07 -5.54
C ASN A 54 12.74 -4.50 -4.45
N TYR A 55 12.10 -5.64 -4.60
CA TYR A 55 11.05 -6.08 -3.67
C TYR A 55 11.53 -6.22 -2.22
N GLU A 56 12.78 -6.63 -2.03
CA GLU A 56 13.35 -6.86 -0.69
C GLU A 56 14.00 -5.62 -0.07
N ILE A 57 13.93 -4.47 -0.75
CA ILE A 57 14.45 -3.21 -0.23
C ILE A 57 13.41 -2.57 0.69
N LEU A 58 13.67 -2.59 1.99
CA LEU A 58 12.78 -2.03 3.00
C LEU A 58 13.00 -0.52 3.13
N ASN A 59 12.12 0.27 2.54
CA ASN A 59 12.22 1.72 2.52
C ASN A 59 10.82 2.36 2.58
N ASP A 60 10.71 3.66 2.32
CA ASP A 60 9.45 4.38 2.39
C ASP A 60 8.53 4.20 1.18
N ASN A 61 8.93 3.36 0.21
CA ASN A 61 8.10 3.07 -0.97
C ASN A 61 7.03 1.99 -0.69
N PHE A 62 6.65 1.80 0.56
CA PHE A 62 5.58 0.90 0.96
C PHE A 62 4.42 1.70 1.54
N LEU A 63 3.22 1.43 1.05
CA LEU A 63 2.00 2.12 1.45
C LEU A 63 1.08 1.17 2.23
N PRO A 64 0.84 1.43 3.54
CA PRO A 64 -0.14 0.63 4.29
C PRO A 64 -1.55 0.85 3.75
N CYS A 65 -2.25 -0.23 3.44
CA CYS A 65 -3.62 -0.18 2.94
C CYS A 65 -4.36 -1.49 3.24
N ASN A 66 -5.67 -1.43 3.22
CA ASN A 66 -6.48 -2.64 3.34
C ASN A 66 -6.35 -3.51 2.10
N ASN A 67 -6.65 -4.80 2.23
CA ASN A 67 -6.50 -5.74 1.12
C ASN A 67 -7.33 -5.35 -0.10
N MET A 68 -8.53 -4.82 0.08
CA MET A 68 -9.34 -4.36 -1.04
C MET A 68 -8.74 -3.16 -1.75
N THR A 69 -8.17 -2.23 -0.99
CA THR A 69 -7.46 -1.09 -1.56
C THR A 69 -6.23 -1.55 -2.32
N HIS A 70 -5.49 -2.50 -1.77
CA HIS A 70 -4.31 -3.09 -2.41
C HIS A 70 -4.68 -3.75 -3.75
N ASP A 71 -5.75 -4.52 -3.77
CA ASP A 71 -6.26 -5.15 -5.00
C ASP A 71 -6.67 -4.10 -6.04
N PHE A 72 -7.35 -3.05 -5.59
CA PHE A 72 -7.75 -1.93 -6.45
C PHE A 72 -6.54 -1.24 -7.09
N LEU A 73 -5.49 -0.99 -6.31
CA LEU A 73 -4.26 -0.38 -6.83
C LEU A 73 -3.59 -1.27 -7.87
N HIS A 74 -3.51 -2.58 -7.61
CA HIS A 74 -2.96 -3.52 -8.58
C HIS A 74 -3.78 -3.56 -9.87
N TRP A 75 -5.10 -3.50 -9.74
CA TRP A 75 -6.00 -3.45 -10.89
C TRP A 75 -5.77 -2.20 -11.73
N LEU A 76 -5.64 -1.03 -11.08
CA LEU A 76 -5.33 0.23 -11.75
C LEU A 76 -4.00 0.16 -12.51
N PHE A 77 -2.96 -0.36 -11.86
CA PHE A 77 -1.63 -0.44 -12.48
C PHE A 77 -1.55 -1.46 -13.62
N ARG A 78 -2.49 -2.39 -13.67
CA ARG A 78 -2.63 -3.28 -14.82
C ARG A 78 -3.02 -2.50 -16.08
N TYR A 79 -3.87 -1.51 -15.94
CA TYR A 79 -4.37 -0.69 -17.05
C TYR A 79 -3.54 0.57 -17.29
N TYR A 80 -2.89 1.09 -16.26
CA TYR A 80 -2.13 2.35 -16.33
C TYR A 80 -0.70 2.18 -15.80
N PRO A 81 0.08 1.23 -16.33
CA PRO A 81 1.40 0.91 -15.75
C PRO A 81 2.44 2.02 -15.91
N LYS A 82 2.18 3.04 -16.76
CA LYS A 82 3.10 4.14 -17.00
C LYS A 82 2.75 5.41 -16.22
N ASP A 83 1.79 5.33 -15.32
CA ASP A 83 1.39 6.50 -14.53
C ASP A 83 1.77 6.33 -13.05
N PRO A 84 3.00 6.70 -12.66
CA PRO A 84 3.44 6.54 -11.27
C PRO A 84 2.76 7.52 -10.31
N ALA A 85 2.12 8.57 -10.82
CA ALA A 85 1.47 9.59 -10.00
C ALA A 85 0.02 9.23 -9.62
N ILE A 86 -0.48 8.08 -10.07
CA ILE A 86 -1.89 7.72 -9.86
C ILE A 86 -2.24 7.60 -8.37
N ILE A 87 -1.33 7.09 -7.55
CA ILE A 87 -1.55 6.98 -6.10
C ILE A 87 -1.67 8.35 -5.47
N ASP A 88 -0.80 9.28 -5.84
CA ASP A 88 -0.83 10.64 -5.31
C ASP A 88 -2.11 11.38 -5.69
N ARG A 89 -2.60 11.16 -6.91
CA ARG A 89 -3.89 11.73 -7.34
C ARG A 89 -5.05 11.17 -6.54
N ILE A 90 -5.05 9.87 -6.28
CA ILE A 90 -6.09 9.22 -5.48
C ILE A 90 -6.07 9.76 -4.05
N LYS A 91 -4.89 9.86 -3.42
CA LYS A 91 -4.76 10.44 -2.08
C LYS A 91 -5.27 11.86 -2.02
N GLY A 92 -4.88 12.70 -3.00
CA GLY A 92 -5.33 14.08 -3.07
C GLY A 92 -6.84 14.20 -3.20
N GLU A 93 -7.46 13.35 -4.01
CA GLU A 93 -8.90 13.35 -4.19
C GLU A 93 -9.63 12.91 -2.92
N MET A 94 -9.11 11.90 -2.22
CA MET A 94 -9.70 11.44 -0.96
C MET A 94 -9.64 12.52 0.13
N GLU A 95 -8.53 13.24 0.23
CA GLU A 95 -8.41 14.36 1.16
C GLU A 95 -9.40 15.47 0.83
N ARG A 96 -9.53 15.81 -0.45
CA ARG A 96 -10.49 16.84 -0.90
C ARG A 96 -11.93 16.45 -0.55
N MET A 97 -12.30 15.18 -0.78
CA MET A 97 -13.64 14.68 -0.47
C MET A 97 -13.91 14.70 1.03
N LYS A 98 -12.92 14.38 1.84
CA LYS A 98 -13.01 14.45 3.30
C LYS A 98 -13.31 15.86 3.78
N GLU A 99 -12.59 16.85 3.24
CA GLU A 99 -12.78 18.27 3.58
C GLU A 99 -14.20 18.74 3.21
N ILE A 100 -14.67 18.38 2.02
CA ILE A 100 -16.03 18.73 1.57
C ILE A 100 -17.06 18.13 2.51
N ASN A 101 -16.94 16.85 2.86
CA ASN A 101 -17.87 16.17 3.74
C ASN A 101 -17.88 16.76 5.15
N GLN A 102 -16.74 17.22 5.65
CA GLN A 102 -16.65 17.89 6.95
C GLN A 102 -17.28 19.28 6.90
N ALA A 103 -17.18 19.98 5.79
CA ALA A 103 -17.76 21.32 5.63
C ALA A 103 -19.29 21.29 5.61
N ASP A 104 -19.88 20.17 5.17
CA ASP A 104 -21.33 20.01 5.08
C ASP A 104 -22.00 19.66 6.43
N PHE A 105 -21.19 19.43 7.44
CA PHE A 105 -21.64 19.12 8.79
C PHE A 105 -21.32 20.25 9.75
#